data_596cd499050b0e8387dbb9244e36fb41
#
_entry.id   596cd499050b0e8387dbb9244e36fb41
#
_cell.length_a   1.000
_cell.length_b   1.000
_cell.length_c   1.000
_cell.angle_alpha   90.00
_cell.angle_beta   90.00
_cell.angle_gamma   90.00
#
_symmetry.space_group_name_H-M   'P 1'
#
loop_
_entity.id
_entity.type
_entity.pdbx_description
1 polymer ?
#
loop_
_entity_poly.entity_id
_entity_poly.type
_entity_poly.pdbx_seq_one_letter_code
_entity_poly.pdbx_strand_id
1 'polypeptide(L)'
;NSRIYSVFSKKNRGLPPECSVRIAAGLPLTSFGRDKPKFKDYLLRSNQPVNFKFEGVEYSITIEEVAVFPQGYAALMTEVGLLQDEPSMLLMDLGGWTVDLMRIDNAIPVADTAHSLELGMIRCVDDIREQVRRETGLSLTDAQIENMLAGHPCTVSDTVRDIVNKQGRKYTEHLLSATMEAGFDLHAIPAGFSPAYPSVLP
;
A
#
# COMPACT_ATOMS: atom_id res chain seq x y z
N ASN A 1 -4.68 -6.57 -13.82
CA ASN A 1 -3.45 -7.29 -14.21
C ASN A 1 -2.55 -7.44 -12.98
N SER A 2 -2.84 -8.46 -12.17
CA SER A 2 -2.09 -8.80 -10.96
C SER A 2 -0.69 -9.30 -11.34
N ARG A 3 0.33 -8.65 -10.79
CA ARG A 3 1.74 -9.01 -10.99
C ARG A 3 2.11 -10.23 -10.16
N ILE A 4 1.93 -11.42 -10.69
CA ILE A 4 2.47 -12.68 -10.12
C ILE A 4 3.97 -12.85 -10.48
N TYR A 5 4.59 -11.87 -11.10
CA TYR A 5 5.91 -12.01 -11.75
C TYR A 5 7.15 -11.90 -10.86
N SER A 6 7.06 -11.52 -9.58
CA SER A 6 8.26 -11.12 -8.85
C SER A 6 9.01 -12.21 -8.09
N VAL A 7 8.42 -13.37 -7.89
CA VAL A 7 9.03 -14.41 -7.04
C VAL A 7 9.87 -15.43 -7.82
N PHE A 8 9.63 -15.59 -9.12
CA PHE A 8 10.29 -16.62 -9.93
C PHE A 8 11.59 -16.19 -10.62
N SER A 9 11.93 -14.91 -10.66
CA SER A 9 12.99 -14.39 -11.53
C SER A 9 14.43 -14.36 -10.95
N LYS A 10 14.66 -14.72 -9.69
CA LYS A 10 15.98 -14.49 -9.07
C LYS A 10 16.78 -15.71 -8.60
N LYS A 11 16.33 -16.92 -8.79
CA LYS A 11 17.18 -18.12 -8.61
C LYS A 11 17.11 -18.99 -9.84
N ASN A 12 18.21 -19.07 -10.58
CA ASN A 12 18.49 -19.90 -11.75
C ASN A 12 18.32 -21.43 -11.52
N ARG A 13 17.23 -21.85 -10.92
CA ARG A 13 16.76 -23.24 -10.96
C ARG A 13 15.34 -23.18 -11.48
N GLY A 14 15.16 -23.55 -12.75
CA GLY A 14 13.85 -23.68 -13.36
C GLY A 14 12.94 -24.49 -12.45
N LEU A 15 11.69 -24.06 -12.32
CA LEU A 15 10.67 -24.89 -11.68
C LEU A 15 10.58 -26.21 -12.44
N PRO A 16 10.42 -27.36 -11.75
CA PRO A 16 10.09 -28.59 -12.44
C PRO A 16 8.78 -28.39 -13.21
N PRO A 17 8.62 -29.05 -14.37
CA PRO A 17 7.40 -28.93 -15.18
C PRO A 17 6.11 -29.27 -14.41
N GLU A 18 6.22 -30.12 -13.39
CA GLU A 18 5.15 -30.43 -12.45
C GLU A 18 5.56 -30.04 -11.05
N CYS A 19 4.78 -29.18 -10.40
CA CYS A 19 5.04 -28.77 -9.03
C CYS A 19 3.78 -28.31 -8.29
N SER A 20 3.86 -28.41 -6.97
CA SER A 20 2.89 -27.81 -6.07
C SER A 20 3.37 -26.44 -5.58
N VAL A 21 2.44 -25.48 -5.48
CA VAL A 21 2.73 -24.12 -5.04
C VAL A 21 1.80 -23.68 -3.91
N ARG A 22 2.33 -22.82 -3.05
CA ARG A 22 1.55 -22.04 -2.08
C ARG A 22 1.51 -20.60 -2.51
N ILE A 23 0.34 -19.98 -2.44
CA ILE A 23 0.14 -18.59 -2.87
C ILE A 23 -0.13 -17.71 -1.66
N ALA A 24 0.61 -16.61 -1.55
CA ALA A 24 0.26 -15.48 -0.72
C ALA A 24 -0.27 -14.36 -1.62
N ALA A 25 -1.48 -13.88 -1.35
CA ALA A 25 -2.13 -12.86 -2.16
C ALA A 25 -2.66 -11.73 -1.29
N GLY A 26 -2.70 -10.50 -1.84
CA GLY A 26 -3.25 -9.32 -1.17
C GLY A 26 -4.62 -8.95 -1.73
N LEU A 27 -5.50 -8.49 -0.85
CA LEU A 27 -6.75 -7.82 -1.20
C LEU A 27 -6.75 -6.39 -0.63
N PRO A 28 -7.42 -5.43 -1.30
CA PRO A 28 -7.64 -4.11 -0.74
C PRO A 28 -8.27 -4.20 0.65
N LEU A 29 -7.88 -3.31 1.58
CA LEU A 29 -8.34 -3.33 2.95
C LEU A 29 -9.87 -3.35 3.05
N THR A 30 -10.52 -2.46 2.30
CA THR A 30 -11.98 -2.26 2.31
C THR A 30 -12.78 -3.44 1.76
N SER A 31 -12.17 -4.29 0.93
CA SER A 31 -12.82 -5.49 0.39
C SER A 31 -12.38 -6.79 1.06
N PHE A 32 -11.36 -6.74 1.91
CA PHE A 32 -10.71 -7.91 2.49
C PHE A 32 -11.69 -8.85 3.19
N GLY A 33 -12.53 -8.35 4.11
CA GLY A 33 -13.48 -9.18 4.85
C GLY A 33 -14.51 -9.85 3.94
N ARG A 34 -15.06 -9.09 2.99
CA ARG A 34 -16.11 -9.55 2.07
C ARG A 34 -15.59 -10.52 1.01
N ASP A 35 -14.44 -10.21 0.40
CA ASP A 35 -13.99 -10.88 -0.82
C ASP A 35 -12.99 -12.00 -0.54
N LYS A 36 -12.39 -12.07 0.65
CA LYS A 36 -11.39 -13.07 1.05
C LYS A 36 -11.83 -14.52 0.76
N PRO A 37 -13.02 -15.00 1.15
CA PRO A 37 -13.42 -16.39 0.91
C PRO A 37 -13.49 -16.69 -0.59
N LYS A 38 -14.20 -15.85 -1.36
CA LYS A 38 -14.38 -16.01 -2.80
C LYS A 38 -13.07 -15.97 -3.57
N PHE A 39 -12.17 -15.06 -3.16
CA PHE A 39 -10.86 -14.91 -3.80
C PHE A 39 -9.95 -16.09 -3.52
N LYS A 40 -10.00 -16.62 -2.29
CA LYS A 40 -9.29 -17.86 -1.91
C LYS A 40 -9.76 -19.03 -2.76
N ASP A 41 -11.09 -19.25 -2.86
CA ASP A 41 -11.68 -20.32 -3.63
C ASP A 41 -11.38 -20.21 -5.14
N TYR A 42 -11.42 -18.98 -5.67
CA TYR A 42 -11.04 -18.69 -7.05
C TYR A 42 -9.59 -19.09 -7.35
N LEU A 43 -8.65 -18.77 -6.44
CA LEU A 43 -7.24 -19.11 -6.61
C LEU A 43 -7.00 -20.61 -6.45
N LEU A 44 -7.62 -21.27 -5.46
CA LEU A 44 -7.48 -22.71 -5.22
C LEU A 44 -8.00 -23.57 -6.39
N ARG A 45 -8.95 -23.06 -7.21
CA ARG A 45 -9.50 -23.73 -8.39
C ARG A 45 -9.95 -25.17 -8.10
N SER A 46 -10.51 -25.42 -6.93
CA SER A 46 -10.89 -26.77 -6.47
C SER A 46 -9.75 -27.78 -6.56
N ASN A 47 -8.52 -27.35 -6.34
CA ASN A 47 -7.27 -28.12 -6.45
C ASN A 47 -6.99 -28.71 -7.85
N GLN A 48 -7.63 -28.19 -8.88
CA GLN A 48 -7.34 -28.61 -10.26
C GLN A 48 -6.00 -28.04 -10.73
N PRO A 49 -5.16 -28.84 -11.41
CA PRO A 49 -3.89 -28.37 -11.92
C PRO A 49 -4.08 -27.26 -12.98
N VAL A 50 -3.20 -26.27 -12.92
CA VAL A 50 -3.12 -25.17 -13.88
C VAL A 50 -2.05 -25.51 -14.91
N ASN A 51 -2.48 -25.80 -16.14
CA ASN A 51 -1.59 -26.12 -17.24
C ASN A 51 -1.36 -24.85 -18.09
N PHE A 52 -0.10 -24.52 -18.33
CA PHE A 52 0.29 -23.38 -19.16
C PHE A 52 1.64 -23.62 -19.82
N LYS A 53 1.91 -22.83 -20.87
CA LYS A 53 3.20 -22.84 -21.55
C LYS A 53 3.91 -21.53 -21.30
N PHE A 54 5.17 -21.59 -20.84
CA PHE A 54 6.01 -20.42 -20.62
C PHE A 54 7.41 -20.66 -21.22
N GLU A 55 7.88 -19.74 -22.04
CA GLU A 55 9.17 -19.84 -22.75
C GLU A 55 9.40 -21.18 -23.47
N GLY A 56 8.32 -21.73 -24.06
CA GLY A 56 8.38 -22.99 -24.79
C GLY A 56 8.27 -24.27 -23.94
N VAL A 57 8.32 -24.16 -22.62
CA VAL A 57 8.17 -25.27 -21.66
C VAL A 57 6.73 -25.35 -21.18
N GLU A 58 6.19 -26.55 -21.14
CA GLU A 58 4.86 -26.83 -20.58
C GLU A 58 4.97 -27.08 -19.08
N TYR A 59 4.10 -26.42 -18.31
CA TYR A 59 4.02 -26.51 -16.86
C TYR A 59 2.64 -26.98 -16.43
N SER A 60 2.62 -27.79 -15.37
CA SER A 60 1.43 -28.20 -14.64
C SER A 60 1.64 -27.87 -13.17
N ILE A 61 0.93 -26.89 -12.64
CA ILE A 61 1.06 -26.51 -11.23
C ILE A 61 -0.24 -26.81 -10.47
N THR A 62 -0.10 -27.35 -9.28
CA THR A 62 -1.21 -27.53 -8.34
C THR A 62 -1.07 -26.53 -7.21
N ILE A 63 -2.14 -25.77 -6.94
CA ILE A 63 -2.18 -24.80 -5.84
C ILE A 63 -2.68 -25.55 -4.61
N GLU A 64 -1.79 -25.80 -3.65
CA GLU A 64 -2.11 -26.54 -2.42
C GLU A 64 -2.73 -25.65 -1.35
N GLU A 65 -2.25 -24.40 -1.27
CA GLU A 65 -2.65 -23.49 -0.22
C GLU A 65 -2.69 -22.04 -0.75
N VAL A 66 -3.69 -21.31 -0.30
CA VAL A 66 -3.79 -19.86 -0.54
C VAL A 66 -3.98 -19.14 0.77
N ALA A 67 -3.02 -18.29 1.12
CA ALA A 67 -3.13 -17.33 2.21
C ALA A 67 -3.47 -15.96 1.62
N VAL A 68 -4.52 -15.32 2.14
CA VAL A 68 -4.98 -14.00 1.68
C VAL A 68 -4.85 -13.00 2.82
N PHE A 69 -4.15 -11.90 2.55
CA PHE A 69 -3.84 -10.83 3.50
C PHE A 69 -4.41 -9.49 3.00
N PRO A 70 -4.70 -8.54 3.90
CA PRO A 70 -4.97 -7.16 3.48
C PRO A 70 -3.72 -6.51 2.88
N GLN A 71 -3.90 -5.63 1.91
CA GLN A 71 -2.82 -4.80 1.39
C GLN A 71 -2.18 -3.98 2.53
N GLY A 72 -0.88 -3.70 2.42
CA GLY A 72 -0.12 -3.05 3.49
C GLY A 72 0.26 -3.97 4.66
N TYR A 73 -0.51 -5.03 4.95
CA TYR A 73 -0.20 -5.94 6.05
C TYR A 73 1.15 -6.66 5.89
N ALA A 74 1.52 -6.98 4.65
CA ALA A 74 2.82 -7.59 4.37
C ALA A 74 3.99 -6.67 4.73
N ALA A 75 3.84 -5.35 4.55
CA ALA A 75 4.84 -4.37 4.97
C ALA A 75 4.92 -4.28 6.50
N LEU A 76 3.78 -4.30 7.19
CA LEU A 76 3.72 -4.33 8.65
C LEU A 76 4.40 -5.59 9.22
N MET A 77 4.31 -6.73 8.55
CA MET A 77 4.97 -7.97 8.95
C MET A 77 6.50 -7.93 8.84
N THR A 78 7.08 -6.93 8.18
CA THR A 78 8.54 -6.71 8.21
C THR A 78 8.99 -6.04 9.50
N GLU A 79 8.07 -5.40 10.22
CA GLU A 79 8.28 -4.70 11.50
C GLU A 79 7.73 -5.52 12.68
N VAL A 80 8.15 -6.79 12.78
CA VAL A 80 7.63 -7.76 13.78
C VAL A 80 7.77 -7.23 15.22
N GLY A 81 8.79 -6.43 15.51
CA GLY A 81 8.98 -5.81 16.83
C GLY A 81 7.79 -4.95 17.23
N LEU A 82 7.31 -4.09 16.33
CA LEU A 82 6.14 -3.22 16.58
C LEU A 82 4.87 -4.04 16.89
N LEU A 83 4.67 -5.14 16.16
CA LEU A 83 3.51 -6.01 16.36
C LEU A 83 3.52 -6.79 17.67
N GLN A 84 4.71 -6.98 18.28
CA GLN A 84 4.85 -7.66 19.57
C GLN A 84 4.69 -6.71 20.75
N ASP A 85 5.09 -5.46 20.57
CA ASP A 85 5.10 -4.46 21.64
C ASP A 85 3.75 -3.75 21.78
N GLU A 86 2.96 -3.67 20.69
CA GLU A 86 1.71 -2.93 20.66
C GLU A 86 0.51 -3.86 20.44
N PRO A 87 -0.42 -3.94 21.41
CA PRO A 87 -1.60 -4.80 21.30
C PRO A 87 -2.60 -4.36 20.24
N SER A 88 -2.61 -3.07 19.88
CA SER A 88 -3.46 -2.49 18.84
C SER A 88 -2.68 -1.47 18.04
N MET A 89 -2.81 -1.51 16.71
CA MET A 89 -2.18 -0.59 15.77
C MET A 89 -3.16 -0.16 14.69
N LEU A 90 -2.98 1.05 14.16
CA LEU A 90 -3.62 1.49 12.93
C LEU A 90 -2.68 1.22 11.74
N LEU A 91 -3.12 0.38 10.82
CA LEU A 91 -2.52 0.26 9.50
C LEU A 91 -3.11 1.34 8.59
N MET A 92 -2.22 2.18 8.03
CA MET A 92 -2.56 3.21 7.05
C MET A 92 -1.78 2.95 5.76
N ASP A 93 -2.51 2.62 4.69
CA ASP A 93 -1.94 2.38 3.35
C ASP A 93 -2.20 3.60 2.45
N LEU A 94 -1.15 4.39 2.22
CA LEU A 94 -1.21 5.59 1.39
C LEU A 94 -1.07 5.20 -0.08
N GLY A 95 -2.19 5.02 -0.75
CA GLY A 95 -2.24 4.77 -2.19
C GLY A 95 -2.23 6.04 -3.05
N GLY A 96 -2.26 5.86 -4.37
CA GLY A 96 -2.35 6.98 -5.30
C GLY A 96 -3.69 7.72 -5.21
N TRP A 97 -4.81 7.01 -5.15
CA TRP A 97 -6.16 7.57 -5.14
C TRP A 97 -6.81 7.59 -3.76
N THR A 98 -6.54 6.59 -2.94
CA THR A 98 -7.14 6.42 -1.62
C THR A 98 -6.07 6.26 -0.55
N VAL A 99 -6.48 6.55 0.67
CA VAL A 99 -5.79 6.12 1.88
C VAL A 99 -6.70 5.11 2.56
N ASP A 100 -6.21 3.89 2.67
CA ASP A 100 -6.95 2.79 3.27
C ASP A 100 -6.49 2.59 4.72
N LEU A 101 -7.45 2.48 5.63
CA LEU A 101 -7.26 2.39 7.07
C LEU A 101 -7.80 1.07 7.60
N MET A 102 -7.10 0.44 8.54
CA MET A 102 -7.58 -0.75 9.24
C MET A 102 -6.90 -0.90 10.59
N ARG A 103 -7.66 -1.30 11.62
CA ARG A 103 -7.07 -1.68 12.90
C ARG A 103 -6.50 -3.08 12.85
N ILE A 104 -5.36 -3.24 13.49
CA ILE A 104 -4.68 -4.53 13.70
C ILE A 104 -4.64 -4.76 15.20
N ASP A 105 -5.29 -5.80 15.70
CA ASP A 105 -5.28 -6.18 17.11
C ASP A 105 -4.53 -7.49 17.31
N ASN A 106 -3.52 -7.51 18.18
CA ASN A 106 -2.67 -8.67 18.44
C ASN A 106 -2.15 -9.32 17.13
N ALA A 107 -1.65 -8.49 16.22
CA ALA A 107 -1.20 -8.88 14.89
C ALA A 107 -2.30 -9.47 13.97
N ILE A 108 -3.59 -9.30 14.30
CA ILE A 108 -4.70 -9.79 13.49
C ILE A 108 -5.48 -8.61 12.88
N PRO A 109 -5.64 -8.57 11.54
CA PRO A 109 -6.45 -7.54 10.89
C PRO A 109 -7.93 -7.60 11.30
N VAL A 110 -8.48 -6.46 11.76
CA VAL A 110 -9.88 -6.33 12.17
C VAL A 110 -10.68 -5.77 10.99
N ALA A 111 -11.21 -6.66 10.15
CA ALA A 111 -11.83 -6.32 8.87
C ALA A 111 -12.99 -5.31 8.98
N ASP A 112 -13.76 -5.36 10.07
CA ASP A 112 -14.92 -4.48 10.27
C ASP A 112 -14.52 -3.01 10.54
N THR A 113 -13.23 -2.75 10.80
CA THR A 113 -12.69 -1.40 10.97
C THR A 113 -12.14 -0.81 9.67
N ALA A 114 -12.21 -1.54 8.55
CA ALA A 114 -11.67 -1.08 7.29
C ALA A 114 -12.39 0.17 6.76
N HIS A 115 -11.62 1.22 6.46
CA HIS A 115 -12.11 2.49 5.90
C HIS A 115 -11.25 2.89 4.72
N SER A 116 -11.83 3.60 3.75
CA SER A 116 -11.11 4.19 2.61
C SER A 116 -11.43 5.68 2.52
N LEU A 117 -10.40 6.50 2.51
CA LEU A 117 -10.48 7.94 2.36
C LEU A 117 -10.04 8.33 0.95
N GLU A 118 -10.78 9.20 0.27
CA GLU A 118 -10.41 9.74 -1.04
C GLU A 118 -9.35 10.86 -0.92
N LEU A 119 -8.27 10.54 -0.22
CA LEU A 119 -7.16 11.45 0.10
C LEU A 119 -5.81 10.90 -0.37
N GLY A 120 -5.79 10.15 -1.47
CA GLY A 120 -4.56 9.57 -2.00
C GLY A 120 -3.55 10.62 -2.47
N MET A 121 -2.30 10.19 -2.64
CA MET A 121 -1.15 11.05 -2.95
C MET A 121 -1.26 11.84 -4.25
N ILE A 122 -2.00 11.33 -5.25
CA ILE A 122 -2.25 12.05 -6.51
C ILE A 122 -2.93 13.39 -6.22
N ARG A 123 -3.94 13.39 -5.35
CA ARG A 123 -4.64 14.63 -4.96
C ARG A 123 -3.71 15.61 -4.25
N CYS A 124 -2.87 15.13 -3.34
CA CYS A 124 -1.86 15.96 -2.68
C CYS A 124 -0.93 16.64 -3.71
N VAL A 125 -0.39 15.86 -4.64
CA VAL A 125 0.53 16.34 -5.68
C VAL A 125 -0.17 17.36 -6.62
N ASP A 126 -1.42 17.09 -7.00
CA ASP A 126 -2.22 18.00 -7.85
C ASP A 126 -2.50 19.32 -7.15
N ASP A 127 -2.92 19.30 -5.88
CA ASP A 127 -3.17 20.51 -5.09
C ASP A 127 -1.88 21.34 -4.91
N ILE A 128 -0.74 20.70 -4.66
CA ILE A 128 0.56 21.37 -4.58
C ILE A 128 0.92 22.01 -5.92
N ARG A 129 0.80 21.28 -7.03
CA ARG A 129 1.12 21.77 -8.38
C ARG A 129 0.29 23.00 -8.73
N GLU A 130 -1.00 22.94 -8.44
CA GLU A 130 -1.92 24.06 -8.72
C GLU A 130 -1.56 25.28 -7.87
N GLN A 131 -1.23 25.11 -6.60
CA GLN A 131 -0.85 26.22 -5.71
C GLN A 131 0.46 26.88 -6.14
N VAL A 132 1.48 26.07 -6.48
CA VAL A 132 2.75 26.62 -7.02
C VAL A 132 2.49 27.41 -8.31
N ARG A 133 1.67 26.88 -9.20
CA ARG A 133 1.31 27.55 -10.45
C ARG A 133 0.62 28.91 -10.20
N ARG A 134 -0.30 28.96 -9.25
CA ARG A 134 -1.02 30.21 -8.89
C ARG A 134 -0.10 31.27 -8.31
N GLU A 135 0.82 30.89 -7.44
CA GLU A 135 1.67 31.86 -6.72
C GLU A 135 2.90 32.29 -7.52
N THR A 136 3.47 31.39 -8.36
CA THR A 136 4.76 31.62 -9.00
C THR A 136 4.72 31.57 -10.53
N GLY A 137 3.62 31.11 -11.12
CA GLY A 137 3.52 30.83 -12.55
C GLY A 137 4.29 29.60 -13.03
N LEU A 138 4.99 28.88 -12.14
CA LEU A 138 5.80 27.72 -12.48
C LEU A 138 4.93 26.44 -12.49
N SER A 139 5.29 25.52 -13.39
CA SER A 139 4.69 24.18 -13.45
C SER A 139 5.72 23.14 -13.04
N LEU A 140 5.48 22.47 -11.91
CA LEU A 140 6.34 21.39 -11.40
C LEU A 140 5.88 20.04 -11.94
N THR A 141 6.83 19.13 -12.12
CA THR A 141 6.55 17.71 -12.36
C THR A 141 6.25 17.00 -11.05
N ASP A 142 5.55 15.85 -11.12
CA ASP A 142 5.26 15.01 -9.94
C ASP A 142 6.54 14.63 -9.22
N ALA A 143 7.55 14.19 -9.96
CA ALA A 143 8.85 13.81 -9.40
C ALA A 143 9.56 14.96 -8.65
N GLN A 144 9.40 16.22 -9.09
CA GLN A 144 9.95 17.36 -8.36
C GLN A 144 9.21 17.60 -7.05
N ILE A 145 7.88 17.49 -7.06
CA ILE A 145 7.05 17.65 -5.87
C ILE A 145 7.37 16.52 -4.87
N GLU A 146 7.35 15.28 -5.33
CA GLU A 146 7.67 14.11 -4.51
C GLU A 146 9.06 14.18 -3.89
N ASN A 147 10.09 14.58 -4.66
CA ASN A 147 11.44 14.78 -4.15
C ASN A 147 11.50 15.86 -3.06
N MET A 148 10.77 16.97 -3.22
CA MET A 148 10.74 18.02 -2.20
C MET A 148 10.00 17.58 -0.94
N LEU A 149 8.87 16.89 -1.06
CA LEU A 149 8.15 16.32 0.08
C LEU A 149 9.01 15.28 0.82
N ALA A 150 9.84 14.53 0.08
CA ALA A 150 10.79 13.58 0.63
C ALA A 150 12.03 14.23 1.28
N GLY A 151 12.14 15.56 1.25
CA GLY A 151 13.32 16.28 1.76
C GLY A 151 14.56 16.12 0.88
N HIS A 152 14.44 15.58 -0.32
CA HIS A 152 15.56 15.42 -1.24
C HIS A 152 15.97 16.78 -1.86
N PRO A 153 17.26 16.96 -2.22
CA PRO A 153 17.71 18.14 -2.92
C PRO A 153 16.97 18.31 -4.25
N CYS A 154 16.45 19.50 -4.49
CA CYS A 154 15.80 19.88 -5.73
C CYS A 154 16.21 21.31 -6.12
N THR A 155 16.51 21.52 -7.41
CA THR A 155 16.95 22.84 -7.92
C THR A 155 15.71 23.70 -8.19
N VAL A 156 15.15 24.27 -7.13
CA VAL A 156 14.02 25.22 -7.14
C VAL A 156 14.31 26.35 -6.16
N SER A 157 13.62 27.49 -6.32
CA SER A 157 13.73 28.59 -5.35
C SER A 157 13.18 28.21 -3.97
N ASP A 158 13.68 28.87 -2.93
CA ASP A 158 13.17 28.66 -1.56
C ASP A 158 11.68 28.96 -1.46
N THR A 159 11.19 29.98 -2.16
CA THR A 159 9.75 30.30 -2.24
C THR A 159 8.92 29.12 -2.72
N VAL A 160 9.36 28.43 -3.77
CA VAL A 160 8.65 27.24 -4.29
C VAL A 160 8.68 26.12 -3.26
N ARG A 161 9.84 25.88 -2.62
CA ARG A 161 10.00 24.88 -1.57
C ARG A 161 9.08 25.14 -0.37
N ASP A 162 8.97 26.40 0.04
CA ASP A 162 8.09 26.79 1.15
C ASP A 162 6.61 26.54 0.82
N ILE A 163 6.18 26.82 -0.40
CA ILE A 163 4.81 26.52 -0.86
C ILE A 163 4.56 25.01 -0.79
N VAL A 164 5.47 24.20 -1.34
CA VAL A 164 5.34 22.74 -1.34
C VAL A 164 5.24 22.21 0.08
N ASN A 165 6.14 22.62 0.97
CA ASN A 165 6.16 22.17 2.37
C ASN A 165 4.91 22.61 3.14
N LYS A 166 4.42 23.83 2.89
CA LYS A 166 3.18 24.33 3.51
C LYS A 166 1.97 23.51 3.07
N GLN A 167 1.84 23.21 1.77
CA GLN A 167 0.74 22.39 1.27
C GLN A 167 0.84 20.94 1.73
N GLY A 168 2.04 20.36 1.78
CA GLY A 168 2.26 19.02 2.34
C GLY A 168 1.80 18.91 3.78
N ARG A 169 2.15 19.89 4.65
CA ARG A 169 1.65 19.93 6.04
C ARG A 169 0.13 20.03 6.10
N LYS A 170 -0.46 20.91 5.29
CA LYS A 170 -1.92 21.05 5.24
C LYS A 170 -2.61 19.75 4.82
N TYR A 171 -2.04 19.03 3.86
CA TYR A 171 -2.53 17.71 3.47
C TYR A 171 -2.44 16.72 4.64
N THR A 172 -1.30 16.67 5.34
CA THR A 172 -1.11 15.80 6.51
C THR A 172 -2.12 16.11 7.62
N GLU A 173 -2.33 17.39 7.95
CA GLU A 173 -3.34 17.81 8.93
C GLU A 173 -4.75 17.35 8.54
N HIS A 174 -5.10 17.52 7.26
CA HIS A 174 -6.39 17.06 6.75
C HIS A 174 -6.53 15.53 6.81
N LEU A 175 -5.48 14.78 6.43
CA LEU A 175 -5.47 13.33 6.51
C LEU A 175 -5.66 12.84 7.96
N LEU A 176 -4.94 13.42 8.91
CA LEU A 176 -5.05 13.06 10.33
C LEU A 176 -6.45 13.38 10.87
N SER A 177 -7.02 14.54 10.52
CA SER A 177 -8.39 14.89 10.90
C SER A 177 -9.41 13.92 10.33
N ALA A 178 -9.33 13.60 9.03
CA ALA A 178 -10.22 12.64 8.39
C ALA A 178 -10.08 11.23 8.97
N THR A 179 -8.89 10.84 9.40
CA THR A 179 -8.64 9.56 10.09
C THR A 179 -9.35 9.52 11.43
N MET A 180 -9.30 10.61 12.22
CA MET A 180 -10.02 10.70 13.48
C MET A 180 -11.55 10.72 13.28
N GLU A 181 -12.04 11.42 12.25
CA GLU A 181 -13.46 11.44 11.89
C GLU A 181 -13.96 10.04 11.45
N ALA A 182 -13.08 9.22 10.85
CA ALA A 182 -13.35 7.82 10.53
C ALA A 182 -13.41 6.89 11.77
N GLY A 183 -13.19 7.44 12.98
CA GLY A 183 -13.31 6.72 14.24
C GLY A 183 -12.01 6.15 14.80
N PHE A 184 -10.85 6.53 14.25
CA PHE A 184 -9.54 6.10 14.77
C PHE A 184 -8.97 7.15 15.72
N ASP A 185 -8.77 6.77 16.98
CA ASP A 185 -8.14 7.62 17.99
C ASP A 185 -6.61 7.52 17.88
N LEU A 186 -6.01 8.47 17.18
CA LEU A 186 -4.56 8.52 16.97
C LEU A 186 -3.77 8.84 18.25
N HIS A 187 -4.44 9.24 19.34
CA HIS A 187 -3.79 9.43 20.65
C HIS A 187 -3.71 8.14 21.45
N ALA A 188 -4.61 7.20 21.18
CA ALA A 188 -4.69 5.92 21.90
C ALA A 188 -4.08 4.74 21.11
N ILE A 189 -3.98 4.85 19.80
CA ILE A 189 -3.51 3.75 18.94
C ILE A 189 -2.31 4.23 18.12
N PRO A 190 -1.11 3.65 18.32
CA PRO A 190 0.04 3.97 17.47
C PRO A 190 -0.24 3.61 16.01
N ALA A 191 0.15 4.48 15.09
CA ALA A 191 -0.05 4.30 13.68
C ALA A 191 1.20 3.68 13.02
N GLY A 192 1.04 2.53 12.38
CA GLY A 192 2.01 1.96 11.45
C GLY A 192 1.70 2.42 10.03
N PHE A 193 2.65 3.06 9.38
CA PHE A 193 2.52 3.49 8.00
C PHE A 193 3.07 2.44 7.05
N SER A 194 2.28 2.02 6.07
CA SER A 194 2.77 1.29 4.91
C SER A 194 2.90 2.29 3.75
N PRO A 195 4.10 2.78 3.44
CA PRO A 195 4.26 3.72 2.37
C PRO A 195 4.39 3.00 1.03
N ALA A 196 3.41 3.17 0.15
CA ALA A 196 3.71 3.12 -1.28
C ALA A 196 4.71 4.25 -1.66
N TYR A 197 4.83 5.27 -0.78
CA TYR A 197 5.74 6.41 -0.87
C TYR A 197 6.44 6.62 0.48
N PRO A 198 7.67 6.13 0.67
CA PRO A 198 8.35 6.06 1.97
C PRO A 198 8.76 7.39 2.61
N SER A 199 8.43 8.53 2.05
CA SER A 199 9.12 9.77 2.41
C SER A 199 8.24 11.00 2.65
N VAL A 200 6.93 10.86 2.79
CA VAL A 200 6.01 12.02 2.85
C VAL A 200 5.59 12.40 4.28
N LEU A 201 5.88 11.57 5.26
CA LEU A 201 5.54 11.86 6.66
C LEU A 201 6.82 12.02 7.50
N PRO A 202 6.90 13.05 8.36
CA PRO A 202 8.04 13.28 9.22
C PRO A 202 8.24 12.19 10.25
#